data_536232019647d25dfd7899a6d664feda
#
_entry.id   536232019647d25dfd7899a6d664feda
#
_cell.length_a   1.000
_cell.length_b   1.000
_cell.length_c   1.000
_cell.angle_alpha   90.00
_cell.angle_beta   90.00
_cell.angle_gamma   90.00
#
_symmetry.space_group_name_H-M   'P 1'
#
loop_
_entity.id
_entity.type
_entity.pdbx_description
1 polymer ?
#
loop_
_entity_poly.entity_id
_entity_poly.type
_entity_poly.pdbx_seq_one_letter_code
_entity_poly.pdbx_strand_id
1 'polypeptide(L)'
;MTALLLALTLSANAQTPVDNAMARSGRVNSEHTGGQFGIGIGLGAPTGVTGKLWLGDWSAFQFAVGGDIGVFNDVAGVVDYVFQFRPFETGEPDVSVPLHIGAGVNVGGNLYENITGVWRVGPRAVIGLSVMMKTLPIDIYVETAPTIYVVDSFGVSMDGQIGIRHYM
;
A
#
# COMPACT_ATOMS: atom_id res chain seq x y z
N MET A 1 -22.88 53.24 0.13
CA MET A 1 -21.90 52.32 0.77
C MET A 1 -22.55 51.08 1.33
N THR A 2 -23.38 50.34 0.55
CA THR A 2 -24.13 49.15 1.04
C THR A 2 -24.08 47.97 0.09
N ALA A 3 -23.18 47.99 -0.91
CA ALA A 3 -23.08 46.89 -1.90
C ALA A 3 -21.85 45.96 -1.70
N LEU A 4 -21.02 46.22 -0.67
CA LEU A 4 -19.76 45.47 -0.47
C LEU A 4 -19.86 44.35 0.61
N LEU A 5 -20.97 44.24 1.28
CA LEU A 5 -21.15 43.21 2.36
C LEU A 5 -21.87 41.94 1.94
N LEU A 6 -22.39 41.87 0.71
CA LEU A 6 -23.12 40.68 0.23
C LEU A 6 -22.26 39.67 -0.53
N ALA A 7 -20.99 40.03 -0.83
CA ALA A 7 -20.10 39.15 -1.59
C ALA A 7 -19.22 38.19 -0.73
N LEU A 8 -19.29 38.31 0.60
CA LEU A 8 -18.46 37.52 1.52
C LEU A 8 -19.17 36.34 2.21
N THR A 9 -20.46 36.14 1.91
CA THR A 9 -21.23 35.04 2.54
C THR A 9 -21.51 33.85 1.62
N LEU A 10 -21.02 33.85 0.38
CA LEU A 10 -21.24 32.77 -0.59
C LEU A 10 -20.04 31.84 -0.82
N SER A 11 -18.97 31.94 -0.04
CA SER A 11 -17.83 31.05 -0.16
C SER A 11 -17.73 29.97 0.92
N ALA A 12 -18.85 29.64 1.57
CA ALA A 12 -18.91 28.51 2.49
C ALA A 12 -19.78 27.40 1.89
N ASN A 13 -19.15 26.26 1.61
CA ASN A 13 -19.75 24.94 1.32
C ASN A 13 -20.02 24.57 -0.14
N ALA A 14 -19.12 24.83 -1.05
CA ALA A 14 -18.99 23.92 -2.18
C ALA A 14 -18.06 22.75 -1.80
N GLN A 15 -18.53 21.82 -0.98
CA GLN A 15 -17.88 20.53 -0.81
C GLN A 15 -17.79 19.88 -2.18
N THR A 16 -16.57 19.63 -2.68
CA THR A 16 -16.39 18.98 -3.97
C THR A 16 -16.92 17.54 -3.89
N PRO A 17 -17.37 16.94 -5.00
CA PRO A 17 -17.75 15.53 -5.02
C PRO A 17 -16.66 14.60 -4.49
N VAL A 18 -15.38 15.01 -4.65
CA VAL A 18 -14.21 14.29 -4.14
C VAL A 18 -14.16 14.33 -2.62
N ASP A 19 -14.40 15.50 -2.00
CA ASP A 19 -14.42 15.63 -0.54
C ASP A 19 -15.55 14.78 0.09
N ASN A 20 -16.70 14.72 -0.57
CA ASN A 20 -17.80 13.87 -0.15
C ASN A 20 -17.51 12.37 -0.33
N ALA A 21 -16.80 11.97 -1.39
CA ALA A 21 -16.39 10.60 -1.60
C ALA A 21 -15.34 10.18 -0.55
N MET A 22 -14.39 11.04 -0.24
CA MET A 22 -13.39 10.80 0.81
C MET A 22 -14.02 10.77 2.20
N ALA A 23 -14.95 11.65 2.50
CA ALA A 23 -15.68 11.65 3.77
C ALA A 23 -16.58 10.42 3.95
N ARG A 24 -17.14 9.89 2.86
CA ARG A 24 -17.93 8.66 2.87
C ARG A 24 -17.10 7.39 2.95
N SER A 25 -15.85 7.42 2.45
CA SER A 25 -15.00 6.23 2.44
C SER A 25 -14.48 5.85 3.83
N GLY A 26 -14.79 6.63 4.89
CA GLY A 26 -14.44 6.35 6.28
C GLY A 26 -12.93 6.22 6.52
N ARG A 27 -12.51 6.32 7.75
CA ARG A 27 -11.10 6.18 8.14
C ARG A 27 -10.71 4.72 8.12
N VAL A 28 -9.83 4.32 7.20
CA VAL A 28 -9.42 2.92 7.07
C VAL A 28 -8.68 2.43 8.31
N ASN A 29 -7.86 3.29 8.91
CA ASN A 29 -7.08 2.95 10.10
C ASN A 29 -7.95 2.73 11.37
N SER A 30 -9.14 3.33 11.45
CA SER A 30 -10.04 3.15 12.61
C SER A 30 -10.87 1.86 12.58
N GLU A 31 -10.69 1.03 11.56
CA GLU A 31 -11.56 -0.11 11.29
C GLU A 31 -11.01 -1.46 11.65
N HIS A 32 -9.72 -1.55 11.94
CA HIS A 32 -9.16 -2.77 12.50
C HIS A 32 -8.87 -2.60 13.99
N THR A 33 -9.07 -3.67 14.74
CA THR A 33 -8.71 -3.76 16.16
C THR A 33 -7.23 -4.07 16.31
N GLY A 34 -6.38 -3.16 15.96
CA GLY A 34 -4.92 -3.36 16.08
C GLY A 34 -4.22 -2.03 16.23
N GLY A 35 -2.94 -2.06 16.49
CA GLY A 35 -2.09 -0.89 16.52
C GLY A 35 -1.78 -0.36 15.11
N GLN A 36 -0.91 0.62 15.04
CA GLN A 36 -0.51 1.24 13.78
C GLN A 36 0.47 0.37 12.96
N PHE A 37 1.05 -0.66 13.57
CA PHE A 37 2.06 -1.50 12.93
C PHE A 37 1.55 -2.92 12.71
N GLY A 38 1.57 -3.37 11.47
CA GLY A 38 1.26 -4.73 11.06
C GLY A 38 2.50 -5.46 10.56
N ILE A 39 2.66 -6.72 10.96
CA ILE A 39 3.72 -7.60 10.48
C ILE A 39 3.11 -8.92 10.01
N GLY A 40 3.72 -9.53 9.00
CA GLY A 40 3.19 -10.76 8.45
C GLY A 40 4.10 -11.44 7.44
N ILE A 41 3.49 -12.29 6.64
CA ILE A 41 4.16 -13.03 5.57
C ILE A 41 3.47 -12.77 4.24
N GLY A 42 4.26 -12.72 3.18
CA GLY A 42 3.80 -12.58 1.81
C GLY A 42 4.36 -13.70 0.94
N LEU A 43 3.58 -14.12 -0.03
CA LEU A 43 3.94 -15.07 -1.07
C LEU A 43 3.86 -14.37 -2.42
N GLY A 44 4.91 -14.45 -3.20
CA GLY A 44 5.02 -13.76 -4.50
C GLY A 44 6.40 -13.17 -4.71
N ALA A 45 6.46 -11.96 -5.18
CA ALA A 45 7.70 -11.20 -5.38
C ALA A 45 7.69 -9.88 -4.57
N PRO A 46 8.40 -9.81 -3.42
CA PRO A 46 9.16 -10.88 -2.77
C PRO A 46 8.32 -11.83 -1.91
N THR A 47 8.77 -13.07 -1.78
CA THR A 47 8.23 -14.03 -0.80
C THR A 47 9.01 -13.91 0.50
N GLY A 48 8.35 -13.55 1.59
CA GLY A 48 9.03 -13.37 2.86
C GLY A 48 8.23 -12.59 3.88
N VAL A 49 8.96 -11.81 4.70
CA VAL A 49 8.35 -10.97 5.73
C VAL A 49 7.81 -9.69 5.11
N THR A 50 6.61 -9.32 5.50
CA THR A 50 5.96 -8.08 5.10
C THR A 50 5.54 -7.29 6.32
N GLY A 51 5.53 -5.97 6.19
CA GLY A 51 5.03 -5.09 7.23
C GLY A 51 4.33 -3.88 6.66
N LYS A 52 3.50 -3.25 7.50
CA LYS A 52 2.77 -2.04 7.17
C LYS A 52 2.70 -1.15 8.39
N LEU A 53 3.04 0.11 8.22
CA LEU A 53 2.98 1.14 9.24
C LEU A 53 2.02 2.24 8.81
N TRP A 54 0.93 2.38 9.51
CA TRP A 54 -0.02 3.46 9.29
C TRP A 54 0.53 4.78 9.79
N LEU A 55 0.50 5.80 8.93
CA LEU A 55 0.91 7.16 9.24
C LEU A 55 -0.28 8.06 9.57
N GLY A 56 -1.45 7.64 9.17
CA GLY A 56 -2.70 8.36 9.37
C GLY A 56 -3.89 7.52 8.89
N ASP A 57 -5.03 8.15 8.75
CA ASP A 57 -6.28 7.47 8.42
C ASP A 57 -6.31 6.86 7.01
N TRP A 58 -5.46 7.36 6.10
CA TRP A 58 -5.51 7.05 4.66
C TRP A 58 -4.18 6.59 4.09
N SER A 59 -3.10 6.78 4.81
CA SER A 59 -1.76 6.57 4.28
C SER A 59 -0.94 5.65 5.18
N ALA A 60 -0.09 4.85 4.56
CA ALA A 60 0.81 3.94 5.24
C ALA A 60 2.11 3.78 4.46
N PHE A 61 3.17 3.45 5.17
CA PHE A 61 4.31 2.76 4.59
C PHE A 61 4.09 1.26 4.65
N GLN A 62 4.38 0.58 3.56
CA GLN A 62 4.48 -0.87 3.56
C GLN A 62 5.86 -1.29 3.06
N PHE A 63 6.33 -2.44 3.54
CA PHE A 63 7.59 -3.01 3.14
C PHE A 63 7.50 -4.53 3.08
N ALA A 64 8.33 -5.12 2.24
CA ALA A 64 8.54 -6.55 2.24
C ALA A 64 9.99 -6.87 1.95
N VAL A 65 10.48 -7.95 2.55
CA VAL A 65 11.85 -8.48 2.35
C VAL A 65 11.76 -9.98 2.23
N GLY A 66 12.42 -10.52 1.22
CA GLY A 66 12.46 -11.96 1.01
C GLY A 66 13.12 -12.35 -0.29
N GLY A 67 12.84 -13.58 -0.74
CA GLY A 67 13.31 -14.10 -2.02
C GLY A 67 12.24 -14.03 -3.10
N ASP A 68 12.62 -14.22 -4.35
CA ASP A 68 11.68 -14.37 -5.44
C ASP A 68 11.27 -15.85 -5.61
N ILE A 69 9.97 -16.12 -5.80
CA ILE A 69 9.49 -17.49 -6.10
C ILE A 69 9.95 -17.85 -7.51
N GLY A 70 10.89 -18.79 -7.61
CA GLY A 70 11.42 -19.29 -8.89
C GLY A 70 12.88 -19.00 -9.11
N VAL A 71 13.46 -18.05 -8.38
CA VAL A 71 14.89 -17.76 -8.38
C VAL A 71 15.39 -17.81 -6.95
N PHE A 72 15.72 -18.99 -6.44
CA PHE A 72 16.11 -19.24 -5.05
C PHE A 72 17.33 -18.46 -4.55
N ASN A 73 17.99 -17.73 -5.42
CA ASN A 73 19.23 -17.01 -5.12
C ASN A 73 19.04 -15.49 -5.08
N ASP A 74 17.87 -14.99 -5.43
CA ASP A 74 17.60 -13.56 -5.46
C ASP A 74 16.94 -13.13 -4.14
N VAL A 75 17.45 -12.03 -3.58
CA VAL A 75 16.83 -11.32 -2.46
C VAL A 75 16.29 -10.01 -2.97
N ALA A 76 15.10 -9.69 -2.56
CA ALA A 76 14.45 -8.42 -2.86
C ALA A 76 13.93 -7.75 -1.58
N GLY A 77 14.03 -6.44 -1.56
CA GLY A 77 13.39 -5.58 -0.57
C GLY A 77 12.58 -4.51 -1.28
N VAL A 78 11.39 -4.27 -0.78
CA VAL A 78 10.50 -3.22 -1.30
C VAL A 78 10.05 -2.31 -0.17
N VAL A 79 9.93 -1.02 -0.48
CA VAL A 79 9.33 -0.03 0.41
C VAL A 79 8.42 0.84 -0.43
N ASP A 80 7.15 0.92 -0.03
CA ASP A 80 6.11 1.64 -0.74
C ASP A 80 5.40 2.62 0.21
N TYR A 81 5.06 3.78 -0.30
CA TYR A 81 4.11 4.69 0.31
C TYR A 81 2.77 4.51 -0.36
N VAL A 82 1.75 4.13 0.41
CA VAL A 82 0.43 3.77 -0.12
C VAL A 82 -0.67 4.64 0.47
N PHE A 83 -1.62 4.98 -0.38
CA PHE A 83 -2.92 5.51 0.00
C PHE A 83 -3.95 4.39 -0.05
N GLN A 84 -4.79 4.31 0.97
CA GLN A 84 -5.81 3.29 1.09
C GLN A 84 -7.18 3.94 1.26
N PHE A 85 -8.14 3.48 0.47
CA PHE A 85 -9.50 3.99 0.47
C PHE A 85 -10.49 2.84 0.22
N ARG A 86 -11.74 3.06 0.58
CA ARG A 86 -12.80 2.06 0.40
C ARG A 86 -13.72 2.43 -0.76
N PRO A 87 -13.51 1.83 -1.93
CA PRO A 87 -14.44 2.00 -3.05
C PRO A 87 -15.67 1.09 -2.93
N PHE A 88 -15.61 0.06 -2.06
CA PHE A 88 -16.65 -0.96 -1.95
C PHE A 88 -17.30 -0.93 -0.56
N GLU A 89 -18.63 -0.84 -0.52
CA GLU A 89 -19.40 -1.11 0.68
C GLU A 89 -19.69 -2.62 0.71
N THR A 90 -19.10 -3.30 1.67
CA THR A 90 -19.49 -4.68 1.99
C THR A 90 -20.77 -4.64 2.81
N GLY A 91 -21.76 -5.45 2.47
CA GLY A 91 -22.99 -5.55 3.28
C GLY A 91 -22.77 -6.07 4.71
N GLU A 92 -21.52 -6.51 5.01
CA GLU A 92 -21.12 -7.03 6.31
C GLU A 92 -20.44 -5.94 7.14
N PRO A 93 -20.98 -5.63 8.35
CA PRO A 93 -20.46 -4.56 9.20
C PRO A 93 -19.04 -4.82 9.72
N ASP A 94 -18.62 -6.08 9.77
CA ASP A 94 -17.34 -6.50 10.36
C ASP A 94 -16.20 -6.69 9.35
N VAL A 95 -16.47 -6.54 8.06
CA VAL A 95 -15.49 -6.73 6.99
C VAL A 95 -15.37 -5.47 6.15
N SER A 96 -14.14 -5.04 5.94
CA SER A 96 -13.81 -3.92 5.05
C SER A 96 -12.90 -4.41 3.93
N VAL A 97 -13.17 -3.97 2.70
CA VAL A 97 -12.35 -4.30 1.53
C VAL A 97 -11.79 -3.02 0.91
N PRO A 98 -10.73 -2.46 1.51
CA PRO A 98 -10.09 -1.29 0.96
C PRO A 98 -9.22 -1.63 -0.26
N LEU A 99 -9.19 -0.70 -1.20
CA LEU A 99 -8.23 -0.62 -2.29
C LEU A 99 -7.06 0.23 -1.82
N HIS A 100 -5.83 -0.16 -2.16
CA HIS A 100 -4.66 0.67 -1.96
C HIS A 100 -3.92 0.89 -3.27
N ILE A 101 -3.39 2.09 -3.41
CA ILE A 101 -2.52 2.49 -4.51
C ILE A 101 -1.31 3.23 -3.94
N GLY A 102 -0.17 3.11 -4.59
CA GLY A 102 1.02 3.78 -4.09
C GLY A 102 2.18 3.72 -5.05
N ALA A 103 3.30 4.23 -4.54
CA ALA A 103 4.57 4.20 -5.24
C ALA A 103 5.70 3.94 -4.25
N GLY A 104 6.76 3.34 -4.73
CA GLY A 104 7.90 3.00 -3.91
C GLY A 104 9.13 2.61 -4.70
N VAL A 105 10.00 1.87 -4.04
CA VAL A 105 11.27 1.41 -4.60
C VAL A 105 11.44 -0.08 -4.35
N ASN A 106 11.89 -0.77 -5.36
CA ASN A 106 12.35 -2.16 -5.28
C ASN A 106 13.88 -2.18 -5.36
N VAL A 107 14.50 -2.92 -4.45
CA VAL A 107 15.92 -3.22 -4.44
C VAL A 107 16.08 -4.73 -4.44
N GLY A 108 16.65 -5.29 -5.49
CA GLY A 108 16.88 -6.73 -5.61
C GLY A 108 18.33 -7.04 -5.97
N GLY A 109 18.78 -8.22 -5.63
CA GLY A 109 20.14 -8.66 -5.94
C GLY A 109 20.32 -10.17 -5.80
N ASN A 110 21.35 -10.69 -6.45
CA ASN A 110 21.72 -12.10 -6.36
C ASN A 110 22.75 -12.29 -5.27
N LEU A 111 22.45 -13.13 -4.26
CA LEU A 111 23.34 -13.38 -3.13
C LEU A 111 24.53 -14.31 -3.44
N TYR A 112 24.48 -15.06 -4.54
CA TYR A 112 25.44 -16.15 -4.82
C TYR A 112 26.46 -15.82 -5.90
N GLU A 113 26.27 -14.77 -6.69
CA GLU A 113 27.34 -14.32 -7.58
C GLU A 113 28.39 -13.57 -6.79
N ASN A 114 29.44 -14.31 -6.47
CA ASN A 114 30.59 -13.83 -5.71
C ASN A 114 31.09 -12.45 -6.18
N ILE A 115 31.04 -11.48 -5.27
CA ILE A 115 31.80 -10.21 -5.28
C ILE A 115 31.31 -9.15 -6.29
N THR A 116 30.63 -9.50 -7.35
CA THR A 116 30.03 -8.56 -8.31
C THR A 116 28.51 -8.74 -8.42
N GLY A 117 27.85 -8.97 -7.28
CA GLY A 117 26.39 -9.12 -7.25
C GLY A 117 25.72 -7.97 -7.96
N VAL A 118 24.97 -8.28 -9.02
CA VAL A 118 24.21 -7.29 -9.78
C VAL A 118 23.04 -6.85 -8.93
N TRP A 119 23.10 -5.62 -8.45
CA TRP A 119 22.01 -4.99 -7.70
C TRP A 119 21.09 -4.25 -8.66
N ARG A 120 19.85 -4.59 -8.66
CA ARG A 120 18.81 -3.90 -9.43
C ARG A 120 18.04 -2.99 -8.49
N VAL A 121 17.90 -1.73 -8.86
CA VAL A 121 17.12 -0.75 -8.12
C VAL A 121 16.17 -0.08 -9.11
N GLY A 122 14.93 0.08 -8.71
CA GLY A 122 13.94 0.72 -9.57
C GLY A 122 12.73 1.26 -8.84
N PRO A 123 12.15 2.35 -9.35
CA PRO A 123 10.84 2.81 -8.92
C PRO A 123 9.77 1.78 -9.27
N ARG A 124 8.78 1.66 -8.38
CA ARG A 124 7.61 0.80 -8.58
C ARG A 124 6.32 1.56 -8.26
N ALA A 125 5.26 1.21 -8.96
CA ALA A 125 3.91 1.56 -8.56
C ALA A 125 3.25 0.31 -7.97
N VAL A 126 2.36 0.48 -7.02
CA VAL A 126 1.62 -0.64 -6.41
C VAL A 126 0.13 -0.37 -6.45
N ILE A 127 -0.63 -1.40 -6.75
CA ILE A 127 -2.08 -1.42 -6.61
C ILE A 127 -2.50 -2.74 -6.00
N GLY A 128 -3.41 -2.71 -5.03
CA GLY A 128 -3.87 -3.93 -4.39
C GLY A 128 -5.16 -3.74 -3.62
N LEU A 129 -5.69 -4.87 -3.19
CA LEU A 129 -6.88 -4.97 -2.35
C LEU A 129 -6.49 -5.64 -1.03
N SER A 130 -7.13 -5.19 0.03
CA SER A 130 -7.03 -5.82 1.35
C SER A 130 -8.42 -6.27 1.81
N VAL A 131 -8.45 -7.31 2.62
CA VAL A 131 -9.63 -7.71 3.41
C VAL A 131 -9.25 -7.52 4.88
N MET A 132 -9.84 -6.54 5.51
CA MET A 132 -9.60 -6.18 6.92
C MET A 132 -10.80 -6.58 7.75
N MET A 133 -10.56 -7.27 8.86
CA MET A 133 -11.60 -7.68 9.81
C MET A 133 -11.61 -6.73 11.00
N LYS A 134 -12.78 -6.20 11.35
CA LYS A 134 -12.91 -5.29 12.51
C LYS A 134 -12.74 -6.00 13.86
N THR A 135 -13.07 -7.28 13.90
CA THR A 135 -13.01 -8.10 15.11
C THR A 135 -11.64 -8.74 15.35
N LEU A 136 -10.84 -8.87 14.30
CA LEU A 136 -9.51 -9.46 14.36
C LEU A 136 -8.48 -8.49 13.78
N PRO A 137 -7.32 -8.31 14.42
CA PRO A 137 -6.26 -7.44 13.91
C PRO A 137 -5.50 -8.07 12.74
N ILE A 138 -6.24 -8.50 11.71
CA ILE A 138 -5.71 -9.24 10.57
C ILE A 138 -6.09 -8.50 9.27
N ASP A 139 -5.11 -8.39 8.38
CA ASP A 139 -5.22 -7.90 7.00
C ASP A 139 -4.75 -8.99 6.05
N ILE A 140 -5.63 -9.45 5.17
CA ILE A 140 -5.28 -10.33 4.05
C ILE A 140 -5.27 -9.46 2.81
N TYR A 141 -4.19 -9.49 2.05
CA TYR A 141 -4.03 -8.61 0.89
C TYR A 141 -3.55 -9.35 -0.35
N VAL A 142 -3.88 -8.77 -1.50
CA VAL A 142 -3.32 -9.12 -2.80
C VAL A 142 -2.93 -7.83 -3.50
N GLU A 143 -1.73 -7.80 -4.07
CA GLU A 143 -1.21 -6.63 -4.76
C GLU A 143 -0.43 -7.02 -6.01
N THR A 144 -0.34 -6.07 -6.94
CA THR A 144 0.55 -6.14 -8.09
C THR A 144 1.30 -4.83 -8.23
N ALA A 145 2.53 -4.91 -8.71
CA ALA A 145 3.42 -3.77 -8.77
C ALA A 145 4.35 -3.83 -9.98
N PRO A 146 4.06 -3.06 -11.05
CA PRO A 146 5.03 -2.82 -12.09
C PRO A 146 6.25 -2.08 -11.54
N THR A 147 7.44 -2.58 -11.86
CA THR A 147 8.74 -2.05 -11.46
C THR A 147 9.58 -1.76 -12.69
N ILE A 148 10.23 -0.61 -12.74
CA ILE A 148 11.18 -0.24 -13.80
C ILE A 148 12.58 -0.19 -13.19
N TYR A 149 13.41 -1.15 -13.49
CA TYR A 149 14.81 -1.15 -13.03
C TYR A 149 15.66 -0.20 -13.85
N VAL A 150 16.48 0.60 -13.17
CA VAL A 150 17.32 1.66 -13.78
C VAL A 150 18.80 1.56 -13.41
N VAL A 151 19.14 0.66 -12.49
CA VAL A 151 20.53 0.41 -12.07
C VAL A 151 20.98 -0.95 -12.59
N ASP A 152 22.19 -1.05 -13.05
CA ASP A 152 22.90 -2.18 -13.67
C ASP A 152 22.31 -2.68 -14.99
N SER A 153 21.01 -2.78 -15.10
CA SER A 153 20.35 -3.09 -16.37
C SER A 153 18.97 -2.42 -16.41
N PHE A 154 18.64 -1.82 -17.55
CA PHE A 154 17.28 -1.36 -17.78
C PHE A 154 16.34 -2.55 -17.99
N GLY A 155 15.28 -2.61 -17.21
CA GLY A 155 14.30 -3.69 -17.32
C GLY A 155 12.97 -3.31 -16.70
N VAL A 156 11.93 -4.05 -17.07
CA VAL A 156 10.57 -3.90 -16.51
C VAL A 156 10.17 -5.26 -15.96
N SER A 157 9.64 -5.27 -14.74
CA SER A 157 9.00 -6.45 -14.15
C SER A 157 7.57 -6.13 -13.72
N MET A 158 6.79 -7.19 -13.56
CA MET A 158 5.47 -7.13 -12.94
C MET A 158 5.50 -8.07 -11.73
N ASP A 159 5.57 -7.48 -10.56
CA ASP A 159 5.59 -8.22 -9.30
C ASP A 159 4.16 -8.44 -8.82
N GLY A 160 3.91 -9.56 -8.16
CA GLY A 160 2.63 -9.87 -7.54
C GLY A 160 2.84 -10.52 -6.19
N GLN A 161 2.03 -10.13 -5.20
CA GLN A 161 2.13 -10.67 -3.86
C GLN A 161 0.73 -10.89 -3.27
N ILE A 162 0.57 -12.00 -2.56
CA ILE A 162 -0.54 -12.24 -1.65
C ILE A 162 0.02 -12.46 -0.24
N GLY A 163 -0.63 -11.92 0.77
CA GLY A 163 -0.11 -12.07 2.13
C GLY A 163 -1.13 -11.85 3.21
N ILE A 164 -0.67 -12.07 4.43
CA ILE A 164 -1.44 -11.86 5.65
C ILE A 164 -0.57 -11.09 6.64
N ARG A 165 -1.15 -10.09 7.30
CA ARG A 165 -0.52 -9.28 8.35
C ARG A 165 -1.37 -9.29 9.60
N HIS A 166 -0.72 -9.25 10.74
CA HIS A 166 -1.32 -9.07 12.05
C HIS A 166 -0.89 -7.70 12.59
N TYR A 167 -1.84 -6.92 13.09
CA TYR A 167 -1.59 -5.59 13.65
C TYR A 167 -1.47 -5.64 15.18
N MET A 168 -0.54 -4.85 15.73
CA MET A 168 -0.25 -4.75 17.15
C MET A 168 0.08 -3.29 17.56
#